data_1f38c5fa16a30abed50acba2aa1b0cd3
#
_entry.id   1f38c5fa16a30abed50acba2aa1b0cd3
#
_cell.length_a   1.000
_cell.length_b   1.000
_cell.length_c   1.000
_cell.angle_alpha   90.00
_cell.angle_beta   90.00
_cell.angle_gamma   90.00
#
_symmetry.space_group_name_H-M   'P 1'
#
loop_
_entity.id
_entity.type
_entity.pdbx_description
1 polymer ?
#
loop_
_entity_poly.entity_id
_entity_poly.type
_entity_poly.pdbx_seq_one_letter_code
_entity_poly.pdbx_strand_id
1 'polypeptide(L)' 'MPKRFRLTRRFPVAMTEDGYRRLKKFAGEAGLDEGEALSFLFENFDSVTDADNLGHRLRLFNAELEDRKK' A
#
# COMPACT_ATOMS: atom_id res chain seq x y z
N MET A 1 -18.36 -0.58 -18.77
CA MET A 1 -18.08 -0.99 -17.82
C MET A 1 -18.28 -0.19 -16.75
N PRO A 2 -18.77 -0.41 -16.05
CA PRO A 2 -19.13 0.33 -15.03
C PRO A 2 -18.02 0.56 -14.19
N LYS A 3 -17.86 1.42 -13.85
CA LYS A 3 -16.92 1.68 -13.15
C LYS A 3 -17.28 1.82 -11.86
N ARG A 4 -17.31 1.12 -11.17
CA ARG A 4 -17.60 1.20 -9.96
C ARG A 4 -16.56 1.73 -9.21
N PHE A 5 -15.42 2.02 -9.57
CA PHE A 5 -14.40 2.43 -8.87
C PHE A 5 -14.43 3.91 -8.81
N ARG A 6 -14.83 4.54 -7.82
CA ARG A 6 -14.80 5.95 -7.70
C ARG A 6 -13.86 6.30 -6.61
N LEU A 7 -12.87 7.08 -6.85
CA LEU A 7 -11.88 7.46 -5.83
C LEU A 7 -12.41 8.70 -5.11
N THR A 8 -13.30 8.47 -4.19
CA THR A 8 -13.99 9.55 -3.52
C THR A 8 -13.33 10.00 -2.24
N ARG A 9 -12.36 9.24 -1.70
CA ARG A 9 -11.68 9.66 -0.50
C ARG A 9 -10.31 10.18 -0.83
N ARG A 10 -10.00 11.39 -0.38
CA ARG A 10 -8.70 11.96 -0.64
C ARG A 10 -8.12 12.42 0.67
N PHE A 11 -6.88 12.12 0.92
CA PHE A 11 -6.22 12.52 2.13
C PHE A 11 -4.73 12.56 1.89
N PRO A 12 -4.00 13.44 2.59
CA PRO A 12 -2.58 13.52 2.40
C PRO A 12 -1.92 12.32 3.06
N VAL A 13 -0.92 11.76 2.40
CA VAL A 13 -0.27 10.61 2.97
C VAL A 13 1.22 10.74 2.72
N ALA A 14 2.03 10.40 3.71
CA ALA A 14 3.46 10.41 3.58
C ALA A 14 3.94 8.98 3.57
N MET A 15 4.85 8.64 2.69
CA MET A 15 5.34 7.29 2.59
C MET A 15 6.84 7.29 2.63
N THR A 16 7.42 6.16 2.99
CA THR A 16 8.86 6.03 2.91
C THR A 16 9.27 6.02 1.46
N GLU A 17 10.51 6.31 1.22
CA GLU A 17 11.03 6.32 -0.14
C GLU A 17 10.84 4.96 -0.79
N ASP A 18 11.19 3.91 -0.06
CA ASP A 18 11.06 2.56 -0.58
C ASP A 18 9.61 2.20 -0.84
N GLY A 19 8.73 2.52 0.08
CA GLY A 19 7.31 2.20 -0.10
C GLY A 19 6.73 2.92 -1.31
N TYR A 20 7.11 4.17 -1.48
CA TYR A 20 6.59 4.94 -2.59
C TYR A 20 7.12 4.38 -3.91
N ARG A 21 8.39 4.02 -3.94
CA ARG A 21 8.98 3.47 -5.16
C ARG A 21 8.28 2.17 -5.55
N ARG A 22 8.00 1.32 -4.58
CA ARG A 22 7.34 0.07 -4.87
C ARG A 22 5.89 0.27 -5.29
N LEU A 23 5.24 1.26 -4.70
CA LEU A 23 3.88 1.58 -5.10
C LEU A 23 3.85 2.04 -6.55
N LYS A 24 4.78 2.91 -6.93
CA LYS A 24 4.81 3.40 -8.29
C LYS A 24 5.12 2.28 -9.28
N LYS A 25 6.01 1.37 -8.91
CA LYS A 25 6.34 0.27 -9.78
C LYS A 25 5.14 -0.64 -9.97
N PHE A 26 4.45 -0.96 -8.87
CA PHE A 26 3.29 -1.82 -8.95
C PHE A 26 2.19 -1.16 -9.78
N ALA A 27 1.95 0.10 -9.54
CA ALA A 27 0.88 0.80 -10.26
C ALA A 27 1.19 0.84 -11.76
N GLY A 28 2.45 1.10 -12.10
CA GLY A 28 2.83 1.12 -13.51
C GLY A 28 2.65 -0.23 -14.18
N GLU A 29 3.03 -1.28 -13.50
CA GLU A 29 2.90 -2.63 -14.06
C GLU A 29 1.44 -3.04 -14.19
N ALA A 30 0.61 -2.57 -13.28
CA ALA A 30 -0.80 -2.92 -13.31
C ALA A 30 -1.63 -1.98 -14.18
N GLY A 31 -1.03 -0.90 -14.64
CA GLY A 31 -1.78 0.05 -15.46
C GLY A 31 -2.70 0.93 -14.65
N LEU A 32 -2.33 1.19 -13.40
CA LEU A 32 -3.17 1.98 -12.50
C LEU A 32 -2.40 3.20 -12.03
N ASP A 33 -3.10 4.19 -11.51
CA ASP A 33 -2.39 5.27 -10.87
C ASP A 33 -2.24 4.90 -9.39
N GLU A 34 -1.56 5.74 -8.62
CA GLU A 34 -1.24 5.39 -7.25
C GLU A 34 -2.48 5.19 -6.39
N GLY A 35 -3.48 6.04 -6.56
CA GLY A 35 -4.71 5.89 -5.79
C GLY A 35 -5.45 4.62 -6.11
N GLU A 36 -5.50 4.28 -7.39
CA GLU A 36 -6.17 3.05 -7.81
C GLU A 36 -5.42 1.83 -7.29
N ALA A 37 -4.09 1.88 -7.33
CA ALA A 37 -3.30 0.76 -6.85
C ALA A 37 -3.50 0.55 -5.35
N LEU A 38 -3.53 1.65 -4.59
CA LEU A 38 -3.77 1.53 -3.16
C LEU A 38 -5.17 0.99 -2.89
N SER A 39 -6.16 1.47 -3.66
CA SER A 39 -7.52 0.98 -3.48
C SER A 39 -7.59 -0.52 -3.76
N PHE A 40 -6.95 -0.95 -4.83
CA PHE A 40 -6.94 -2.36 -5.17
C PHE A 40 -6.33 -3.19 -4.04
N LEU A 41 -5.18 -2.74 -3.53
CA LEU A 41 -4.49 -3.51 -2.52
C LEU A 41 -5.32 -3.65 -1.26
N PHE A 42 -5.97 -2.58 -0.84
CA PHE A 42 -6.70 -2.64 0.42
C PHE A 42 -8.10 -3.21 0.29
N GLU A 43 -8.72 -3.10 -0.87
CA GLU A 43 -9.99 -3.77 -1.06
C GLU A 43 -9.78 -5.28 -1.11
N ASN A 44 -8.61 -5.72 -1.56
CA ASN A 44 -8.33 -7.14 -1.67
C ASN A 44 -7.28 -7.58 -0.66
N PHE A 45 -7.17 -6.84 0.42
CA PHE A 45 -6.10 -7.06 1.38
C PHE A 45 -6.04 -8.49 1.88
N ASP A 46 -7.18 -9.05 2.22
CA ASP A 46 -7.20 -10.40 2.75
C ASP A 46 -6.75 -11.43 1.72
N SER A 47 -7.02 -11.16 0.46
CA SER A 47 -6.66 -12.10 -0.58
C SER A 47 -5.18 -12.04 -0.95
N VAL A 48 -4.59 -10.87 -0.84
CA VAL A 48 -3.21 -10.71 -1.29
C VAL A 48 -2.19 -10.71 -0.17
N THR A 49 -2.62 -10.81 1.08
CA THR A 49 -1.67 -10.83 2.18
C THR A 49 -1.81 -12.13 2.96
N ASP A 50 -0.71 -12.51 3.62
CA ASP A 50 -0.67 -13.71 4.42
C ASP A 50 -0.69 -13.22 5.85
N ALA A 51 -1.70 -13.54 6.61
CA ALA A 51 -1.87 -13.01 7.96
C ALA A 51 -0.68 -13.32 8.86
N ASP A 52 -0.17 -14.54 8.80
CA ASP A 52 0.95 -14.92 9.64
C ASP A 52 2.20 -14.13 9.26
N ASN A 53 2.47 -14.04 7.98
CA ASN A 53 3.62 -13.33 7.52
C ASN A 53 3.45 -11.83 7.75
N LEU A 54 2.24 -11.34 7.63
CA LEU A 54 1.97 -9.94 7.81
C LEU A 54 2.32 -9.51 9.23
N GLY A 55 1.91 -10.28 10.22
CA GLY A 55 2.20 -9.95 11.60
C GLY A 55 3.69 -9.89 11.88
N HIS A 56 4.41 -10.85 11.35
CA HIS A 56 5.86 -10.90 11.55
C HIS A 56 6.54 -9.71 10.88
N ARG A 57 6.15 -9.42 9.66
CA ARG A 57 6.75 -8.31 8.95
C ARG A 57 6.37 -6.98 9.54
N LEU A 58 5.17 -6.86 10.05
CA LEU A 58 4.74 -5.63 10.68
C LEU A 58 5.57 -5.34 11.92
N ARG A 59 5.90 -6.38 12.66
CA ARG A 59 6.71 -6.20 13.84
C ARG A 59 8.10 -5.68 13.47
N LEU A 60 8.67 -6.22 12.41
CA LEU A 60 9.97 -5.77 11.95
C LEU A 60 9.90 -4.34 11.43
N PHE A 61 8.84 -4.02 10.73
CA PHE A 61 8.66 -2.68 10.17
C PHE A 61 8.52 -1.66 11.29
N ASN A 62 7.78 -1.99 12.33
CA ASN A 62 7.61 -1.08 13.45
C ASN A 62 8.92 -0.83 14.17
N ALA A 63 9.75 -1.83 14.28
CA ALA A 63 11.05 -1.66 14.90
C ALA A 63 11.92 -0.72 14.07
N GLU A 64 11.87 -0.85 12.76
CA GLU A 64 12.63 0.04 11.91
C GLU A 64 12.10 1.47 11.97
N LEU A 65 10.80 1.62 12.05
CA LEU A 65 10.21 2.94 12.13
C LEU A 65 10.65 3.65 13.39
N GLU A 66 10.69 2.93 14.49
CA GLU A 66 11.11 3.52 15.73
C GLU A 66 12.54 4.02 15.63
N ASP A 67 13.39 3.24 14.98
CA ASP A 67 14.76 3.64 14.80
C ASP A 67 14.83 4.90 13.96
N ARG A 68 14.05 4.99 12.90
CA ARG A 68 14.13 6.16 12.06
C ARG A 68 13.55 7.40 12.69
N LYS A 69 12.67 7.24 13.63
CA LYS A 69 12.09 8.38 14.25
C LYS A 69 13.03 9.06 15.22
N LYS A 70 14.11 8.43 15.60
CA LYS A 70 15.03 9.05 16.54
C LYS A 70 15.98 10.01 15.88
#